data_31643246ae60dfb0a120eb5191548cbc
#
_entry.id   31643246ae60dfb0a120eb5191548cbc
#
_cell.length_a   1.000
_cell.length_b   1.000
_cell.length_c   1.000
_cell.angle_alpha   90.00
_cell.angle_beta   90.00
_cell.angle_gamma   90.00
#
_symmetry.space_group_name_H-M   'P 1'
#
loop_
_entity.id
_entity.type
_entity.pdbx_description
1 polymer ?
#
loop_
_entity_poly.entity_id
_entity_poly.type
_entity_poly.pdbx_seq_one_letter_code
_entity_poly.pdbx_strand_id
1 'polypeptide(L)'
;FQATNLANTRSTKGPVTVCSEGVTELSAQKRIYIDDERVWADPTIASASTKTRMTGMGIRSRFGKNFIRRVASKKVSQMKPKIEAISERRAQERVRREFEAETAEAISKASRDYEYKFRQPLKARGWYPELLRMSSTNEKLKVVGRKALRDQIAAFTDPPQVDDDAILSVRIHETLVNNASETTLAGRTITQEFVEEQLTERAGELPDSLTSDPDQPPWSITFAKKKPVEINANDGSFKLTIRGSRYTSGDRSFPAMDISVAYK
;
A
#
# COMPACT_ATOMS: atom_id res chain seq x y z
N PHE A 1 -11.50 -13.52 -0.63
CA PHE A 1 -11.82 -14.50 0.44
C PHE A 1 -12.67 -15.62 -0.10
N GLN A 2 -12.29 -16.87 0.21
CA GLN A 2 -13.07 -18.07 -0.08
C GLN A 2 -13.00 -18.99 1.14
N ALA A 3 -14.11 -19.60 1.52
CA ALA A 3 -14.18 -20.54 2.64
C ALA A 3 -15.29 -21.56 2.45
N THR A 4 -15.13 -22.71 3.10
CA THR A 4 -16.16 -23.74 3.18
C THR A 4 -16.51 -23.95 4.65
N ASN A 5 -17.79 -23.86 4.97
CA ASN A 5 -18.32 -24.12 6.31
C ASN A 5 -19.10 -25.44 6.33
N LEU A 6 -18.76 -26.29 7.28
CA LEU A 6 -19.44 -27.56 7.56
C LEU A 6 -20.31 -27.41 8.80
N ALA A 7 -21.58 -27.76 8.72
CA ALA A 7 -22.51 -27.64 9.83
C ALA A 7 -23.31 -28.94 10.02
N ASN A 8 -23.32 -29.44 11.26
CA ASN A 8 -24.18 -30.53 11.66
C ASN A 8 -25.37 -29.99 12.44
N THR A 9 -26.57 -30.31 11.97
CA THR A 9 -27.80 -29.79 12.56
C THR A 9 -28.70 -30.95 13.05
N ARG A 10 -29.27 -30.76 14.23
CA ARG A 10 -30.31 -31.66 14.78
C ARG A 10 -31.56 -30.84 15.06
N SER A 11 -32.64 -31.18 14.40
CA SER A 11 -33.92 -30.49 14.55
C SER A 11 -35.00 -31.45 15.00
N THR A 12 -35.77 -31.09 16.02
CA THR A 12 -36.85 -31.92 16.57
C THR A 12 -38.19 -31.18 16.46
N LYS A 13 -39.19 -31.85 15.88
CA LYS A 13 -40.55 -31.35 15.83
C LYS A 13 -41.54 -32.47 16.14
N GLY A 14 -42.21 -32.35 17.29
CA GLY A 14 -43.08 -33.42 17.78
C GLY A 14 -42.29 -34.73 18.01
N PRO A 15 -42.80 -35.87 17.51
CA PRO A 15 -42.11 -37.13 17.67
C PRO A 15 -40.94 -37.37 16.72
N VAL A 16 -40.66 -36.45 15.81
CA VAL A 16 -39.67 -36.58 14.73
C VAL A 16 -38.42 -35.77 15.05
N THR A 17 -37.24 -36.41 15.01
CA THR A 17 -35.95 -35.75 15.03
C THR A 17 -35.22 -35.99 13.71
N VAL A 18 -34.72 -34.94 13.06
CA VAL A 18 -33.97 -35.01 11.82
C VAL A 18 -32.53 -34.54 12.10
N CYS A 19 -31.58 -35.34 11.67
CA CYS A 19 -30.19 -34.98 11.63
C CYS A 19 -29.79 -34.66 10.19
N SER A 20 -29.08 -33.55 9.96
CA SER A 20 -28.61 -33.18 8.64
C SER A 20 -27.21 -32.54 8.70
N GLU A 21 -26.45 -32.78 7.66
CA GLU A 21 -25.18 -32.13 7.38
C GLU A 21 -25.39 -31.07 6.31
N GLY A 22 -24.80 -29.92 6.49
CA GLY A 22 -24.79 -28.84 5.53
C GLY A 22 -23.36 -28.43 5.17
N VAL A 23 -23.11 -28.25 3.89
CA VAL A 23 -21.89 -27.65 3.35
C VAL A 23 -22.26 -26.31 2.75
N THR A 24 -21.61 -25.25 3.22
CA THR A 24 -21.82 -23.91 2.68
C THR A 24 -20.51 -23.40 2.12
N GLU A 25 -20.47 -23.16 0.84
CA GLU A 25 -19.37 -22.47 0.15
C GLU A 25 -19.62 -20.98 0.22
N LEU A 26 -18.59 -20.23 0.61
CA LEU A 26 -18.63 -18.79 0.85
C LEU A 26 -17.59 -18.10 0.00
N SER A 27 -17.94 -16.98 -0.61
CA SER A 27 -16.95 -16.08 -1.19
C SER A 27 -17.26 -14.62 -0.89
N ALA A 28 -16.22 -13.82 -0.73
CA ALA A 28 -16.33 -12.38 -0.61
C ALA A 28 -15.18 -11.71 -1.37
N GLN A 29 -15.51 -10.61 -2.06
CA GLN A 29 -14.54 -9.80 -2.76
C GLN A 29 -14.86 -8.32 -2.59
N LYS A 30 -13.80 -7.50 -2.60
CA LYS A 30 -13.89 -6.06 -2.49
C LYS A 30 -12.83 -5.43 -3.39
N ARG A 31 -13.20 -4.42 -4.15
CA ARG A 31 -12.25 -3.64 -4.95
C ARG A 31 -11.77 -2.48 -4.12
N ILE A 32 -10.45 -2.29 -4.11
CA ILE A 32 -9.79 -1.18 -3.43
C ILE A 32 -9.15 -0.32 -4.51
N TYR A 33 -9.29 0.98 -4.38
CA TYR A 33 -8.77 1.99 -5.29
C TYR A 33 -7.81 2.91 -4.53
N ILE A 34 -6.81 3.37 -5.22
CA ILE A 34 -5.89 4.40 -4.75
C ILE A 34 -5.64 5.40 -5.88
N ASP A 35 -5.69 6.67 -5.56
CA ASP A 35 -5.25 7.75 -6.42
C ASP A 35 -4.28 8.69 -5.68
N ASP A 36 -4.00 9.85 -6.25
CA ASP A 36 -3.12 10.87 -5.67
C ASP A 36 -3.73 11.62 -4.48
N GLU A 37 -5.03 11.42 -4.20
CA GLU A 37 -5.72 12.09 -3.09
C GLU A 37 -6.07 11.16 -1.95
N ARG A 38 -6.50 9.91 -2.25
CA ARG A 38 -7.09 9.01 -1.24
C ARG A 38 -7.00 7.53 -1.59
N VAL A 39 -7.26 6.72 -0.57
CA VAL A 39 -7.53 5.29 -0.70
C VAL A 39 -8.99 5.05 -0.36
N TRP A 40 -9.74 4.34 -1.21
CA TRP A 40 -11.14 3.99 -0.96
C TRP A 40 -11.47 2.61 -1.52
N ALA A 41 -12.69 2.13 -1.25
CA ALA A 41 -13.12 0.83 -1.74
C ALA A 41 -14.60 0.80 -2.06
N ASP A 42 -14.98 -0.08 -2.98
CA ASP A 42 -16.37 -0.43 -3.23
C ASP A 42 -16.98 -1.24 -2.08
N PRO A 43 -18.32 -1.32 -1.99
CA PRO A 43 -18.98 -2.24 -1.08
C PRO A 43 -18.59 -3.69 -1.35
N THR A 44 -18.53 -4.51 -0.30
CA THR A 44 -18.23 -5.93 -0.40
C THR A 44 -19.30 -6.67 -1.18
N ILE A 45 -18.89 -7.43 -2.19
CA ILE A 45 -19.71 -8.39 -2.91
C ILE A 45 -19.48 -9.76 -2.27
N ALA A 46 -20.53 -10.37 -1.72
CA ALA A 46 -20.46 -11.69 -1.12
C ALA A 46 -21.44 -12.66 -1.78
N SER A 47 -21.09 -13.93 -1.86
CA SER A 47 -21.96 -15.01 -2.27
C SER A 47 -21.86 -16.21 -1.33
N ALA A 48 -22.93 -16.98 -1.25
CA ALA A 48 -22.98 -18.22 -0.48
C ALA A 48 -23.82 -19.24 -1.25
N SER A 49 -23.39 -20.50 -1.21
CA SER A 49 -24.14 -21.64 -1.74
C SER A 49 -24.17 -22.74 -0.69
N THR A 50 -25.35 -23.21 -0.34
CA THR A 50 -25.53 -24.19 0.73
C THR A 50 -26.18 -25.46 0.17
N LYS A 51 -25.56 -26.59 0.41
CA LYS A 51 -26.12 -27.94 0.13
C LYS A 51 -26.31 -28.69 1.41
N THR A 52 -27.51 -29.24 1.62
CA THR A 52 -27.81 -30.02 2.82
C THR A 52 -28.15 -31.47 2.45
N ARG A 53 -27.68 -32.38 3.31
CA ARG A 53 -28.00 -33.81 3.23
C ARG A 53 -28.53 -34.29 4.58
N MET A 54 -29.67 -34.99 4.55
CA MET A 54 -30.20 -35.66 5.73
C MET A 54 -29.33 -36.89 6.05
N THR A 55 -28.79 -36.97 7.26
CA THR A 55 -27.96 -38.08 7.72
C THR A 55 -28.72 -39.08 8.60
N GLY A 56 -29.84 -38.64 9.18
CA GLY A 56 -30.66 -39.55 10.01
C GLY A 56 -32.03 -38.98 10.35
N MET A 57 -32.93 -39.90 10.67
CA MET A 57 -34.29 -39.57 11.17
C MET A 57 -34.68 -40.48 12.30
N GLY A 58 -34.88 -39.92 13.49
CA GLY A 58 -35.40 -40.60 14.67
C GLY A 58 -36.89 -40.33 14.88
N ILE A 59 -37.66 -41.36 15.24
CA ILE A 59 -39.12 -41.24 15.50
C ILE A 59 -39.41 -41.81 16.89
N ARG A 60 -39.89 -40.95 17.78
CA ARG A 60 -40.39 -41.35 19.12
C ARG A 60 -41.90 -41.54 19.07
N SER A 61 -42.35 -42.70 18.57
CA SER A 61 -43.78 -43.05 18.59
C SER A 61 -43.89 -44.57 18.82
N ARG A 62 -44.91 -45.00 19.58
CA ARG A 62 -45.21 -46.42 19.80
C ARG A 62 -45.93 -47.03 18.58
N PHE A 63 -46.74 -46.25 17.85
CA PHE A 63 -47.54 -46.73 16.75
C PHE A 63 -47.28 -45.91 15.48
N GLY A 64 -47.44 -46.49 14.30
CA GLY A 64 -47.43 -45.81 13.00
C GLY A 64 -46.06 -45.28 12.56
N LYS A 65 -44.92 -45.79 13.07
CA LYS A 65 -43.56 -45.28 12.74
C LYS A 65 -43.30 -45.17 11.25
N ASN A 66 -43.71 -46.17 10.45
CA ASN A 66 -43.45 -46.18 9.01
C ASN A 66 -44.27 -45.08 8.26
N PHE A 67 -45.49 -44.82 8.70
CA PHE A 67 -46.33 -43.76 8.15
C PHE A 67 -45.73 -42.37 8.50
N ILE A 68 -45.39 -42.16 9.78
CA ILE A 68 -44.76 -40.93 10.24
C ILE A 68 -43.48 -40.68 9.47
N ARG A 69 -42.64 -41.70 9.26
CA ARG A 69 -41.38 -41.58 8.49
C ARG A 69 -41.65 -41.16 7.07
N ARG A 70 -42.60 -41.73 6.36
CA ARG A 70 -42.93 -41.39 4.98
C ARG A 70 -43.43 -39.95 4.84
N VAL A 71 -44.29 -39.49 5.73
CA VAL A 71 -44.80 -38.13 5.75
C VAL A 71 -43.68 -37.13 6.09
N ALA A 72 -42.88 -37.44 7.10
CA ALA A 72 -41.76 -36.58 7.51
C ALA A 72 -40.71 -36.46 6.40
N SER A 73 -40.29 -37.57 5.77
CA SER A 73 -39.33 -37.55 4.66
C SER A 73 -39.85 -36.70 3.48
N LYS A 74 -41.11 -36.87 3.08
CA LYS A 74 -41.71 -36.05 2.02
C LYS A 74 -41.68 -34.55 2.38
N LYS A 75 -42.01 -34.22 3.63
CA LYS A 75 -42.02 -32.82 4.08
C LYS A 75 -40.64 -32.23 4.15
N VAL A 76 -39.63 -32.98 4.65
CA VAL A 76 -38.21 -32.57 4.66
C VAL A 76 -37.73 -32.29 3.25
N SER A 77 -37.99 -33.18 2.28
CA SER A 77 -37.59 -32.98 0.88
C SER A 77 -38.26 -31.74 0.26
N GLN A 78 -39.51 -31.48 0.57
CA GLN A 78 -40.22 -30.27 0.07
C GLN A 78 -39.69 -28.97 0.71
N MET A 79 -39.24 -29.04 1.96
CA MET A 79 -38.72 -27.88 2.67
C MET A 79 -37.23 -27.62 2.41
N LYS A 80 -36.51 -28.64 1.92
CA LYS A 80 -35.05 -28.55 1.68
C LYS A 80 -34.62 -27.30 0.88
N PRO A 81 -35.20 -27.00 -0.32
CA PRO A 81 -34.80 -25.82 -1.08
C PRO A 81 -34.99 -24.51 -0.32
N LYS A 82 -36.09 -24.42 0.45
CA LYS A 82 -36.39 -23.23 1.26
C LYS A 82 -35.39 -23.05 2.41
N ILE A 83 -34.98 -24.15 3.04
CA ILE A 83 -33.99 -24.12 4.14
C ILE A 83 -32.63 -23.73 3.58
N GLU A 84 -32.23 -24.32 2.45
CA GLU A 84 -30.97 -23.99 1.78
C GLU A 84 -30.93 -22.50 1.39
N ALA A 85 -31.99 -21.98 0.74
CA ALA A 85 -32.04 -20.55 0.38
C ALA A 85 -31.99 -19.59 1.59
N ILE A 86 -32.65 -19.95 2.72
CA ILE A 86 -32.57 -19.15 3.95
C ILE A 86 -31.15 -19.21 4.53
N SER A 87 -30.51 -20.38 4.50
CA SER A 87 -29.12 -20.56 5.01
C SER A 87 -28.13 -19.79 4.15
N GLU A 88 -28.27 -19.87 2.82
CA GLU A 88 -27.45 -19.10 1.87
C GLU A 88 -27.55 -17.60 2.14
N ARG A 89 -28.75 -17.06 2.21
CA ARG A 89 -28.94 -15.64 2.46
C ARG A 89 -28.32 -15.18 3.77
N ARG A 90 -28.53 -15.95 4.86
CA ARG A 90 -27.96 -15.63 6.17
C ARG A 90 -26.43 -15.71 6.16
N ALA A 91 -25.88 -16.72 5.51
CA ALA A 91 -24.44 -16.90 5.35
C ALA A 91 -23.84 -15.78 4.52
N GLN A 92 -24.46 -15.40 3.41
CA GLN A 92 -24.06 -14.28 2.56
C GLN A 92 -24.07 -12.95 3.33
N GLU A 93 -25.15 -12.66 4.07
CA GLU A 93 -25.25 -11.43 4.86
C GLU A 93 -24.23 -11.37 6.00
N ARG A 94 -23.94 -12.52 6.64
CA ARG A 94 -22.93 -12.62 7.67
C ARG A 94 -21.54 -12.36 7.11
N VAL A 95 -21.14 -13.08 6.07
CA VAL A 95 -19.83 -12.94 5.44
C VAL A 95 -19.63 -11.52 4.92
N ARG A 96 -20.65 -10.94 4.29
CA ARG A 96 -20.58 -9.56 3.83
C ARG A 96 -20.29 -8.59 4.97
N ARG A 97 -20.98 -8.72 6.11
CA ARG A 97 -20.78 -7.83 7.26
C ARG A 97 -19.42 -8.01 7.92
N GLU A 98 -19.00 -9.27 8.13
CA GLU A 98 -17.73 -9.59 8.76
C GLU A 98 -16.56 -9.12 7.88
N PHE A 99 -16.59 -9.40 6.58
CA PHE A 99 -15.58 -8.98 5.63
C PHE A 99 -15.53 -7.44 5.47
N GLU A 100 -16.71 -6.77 5.49
CA GLU A 100 -16.79 -5.31 5.48
C GLU A 100 -16.13 -4.70 6.72
N ALA A 101 -16.41 -5.25 7.90
CA ALA A 101 -15.84 -4.78 9.16
C ALA A 101 -14.32 -4.98 9.23
N GLU A 102 -13.83 -6.16 8.88
CA GLU A 102 -12.39 -6.47 8.87
C GLU A 102 -11.61 -5.60 7.89
N THR A 103 -12.18 -5.36 6.71
CA THR A 103 -11.51 -4.56 5.68
C THR A 103 -11.59 -3.06 5.92
N ALA A 104 -12.63 -2.57 6.61
CA ALA A 104 -12.84 -1.14 6.86
C ALA A 104 -11.69 -0.52 7.66
N GLU A 105 -11.21 -1.20 8.69
CA GLU A 105 -10.10 -0.73 9.51
C GLU A 105 -8.80 -0.67 8.70
N ALA A 106 -8.50 -1.72 7.93
CA ALA A 106 -7.30 -1.79 7.10
C ALA A 106 -7.29 -0.68 6.02
N ILE A 107 -8.43 -0.43 5.36
CA ILE A 107 -8.58 0.63 4.36
C ILE A 107 -8.44 2.02 5.01
N SER A 108 -9.09 2.23 6.16
CA SER A 108 -8.98 3.47 6.91
C SER A 108 -7.54 3.74 7.36
N LYS A 109 -6.84 2.71 7.83
CA LYS A 109 -5.41 2.81 8.18
C LYS A 109 -4.56 3.13 6.95
N ALA A 110 -4.77 2.42 5.83
CA ALA A 110 -4.03 2.68 4.59
C ALA A 110 -4.25 4.13 4.09
N SER A 111 -5.48 4.63 4.18
CA SER A 111 -5.81 6.01 3.81
C SER A 111 -5.12 7.03 4.72
N ARG A 112 -5.11 6.79 6.05
CA ARG A 112 -4.37 7.65 6.99
C ARG A 112 -2.87 7.59 6.77
N ASP A 113 -2.30 6.40 6.58
CA ASP A 113 -0.86 6.24 6.34
C ASP A 113 -0.44 6.92 5.04
N TYR A 114 -1.23 6.81 3.98
CA TYR A 114 -1.00 7.52 2.73
C TYR A 114 -0.99 9.04 2.92
N GLU A 115 -2.00 9.59 3.62
CA GLU A 115 -2.08 11.03 3.87
C GLU A 115 -0.95 11.52 4.79
N TYR A 116 -0.80 10.91 5.98
CA TYR A 116 0.08 11.45 7.01
C TYR A 116 1.54 11.02 6.90
N LYS A 117 1.84 9.83 6.36
CA LYS A 117 3.21 9.35 6.22
C LYS A 117 3.83 9.63 4.86
N PHE A 118 3.00 9.84 3.83
CA PHE A 118 3.47 10.06 2.47
C PHE A 118 3.11 11.46 1.96
N ARG A 119 1.82 11.77 1.81
CA ARG A 119 1.36 12.99 1.13
C ARG A 119 1.71 14.28 1.89
N GLN A 120 1.36 14.36 3.16
CA GLN A 120 1.60 15.56 3.98
C GLN A 120 3.09 15.89 4.16
N PRO A 121 3.96 14.93 4.53
CA PRO A 121 5.39 15.22 4.65
C PRO A 121 6.04 15.67 3.34
N LEU A 122 5.64 15.10 2.20
CA LEU A 122 6.15 15.53 0.90
C LEU A 122 5.64 16.93 0.53
N LYS A 123 4.38 17.27 0.82
CA LYS A 123 3.83 18.62 0.61
C LYS A 123 4.53 19.66 1.49
N ALA A 124 4.69 19.36 2.78
CA ALA A 124 5.35 20.28 3.72
C ALA A 124 6.79 20.62 3.32
N ARG A 125 7.48 19.65 2.68
CA ARG A 125 8.85 19.84 2.17
C ARG A 125 8.92 20.39 0.74
N GLY A 126 7.79 20.64 0.10
CA GLY A 126 7.74 21.04 -1.31
C GLY A 126 8.14 19.92 -2.30
N TRP A 127 8.17 18.67 -1.86
CA TRP A 127 8.61 17.52 -2.67
C TRP A 127 7.47 16.71 -3.27
N TYR A 128 6.23 17.06 -2.96
CA TYR A 128 5.08 16.39 -3.55
C TYR A 128 5.06 16.64 -5.07
N PRO A 129 4.93 15.59 -5.89
CA PRO A 129 4.94 15.76 -7.35
C PRO A 129 3.76 16.58 -7.84
N GLU A 130 3.95 17.40 -8.87
CA GLU A 130 2.89 18.15 -9.54
C GLU A 130 1.97 17.22 -10.35
N LEU A 131 2.50 16.09 -10.79
CA LEU A 131 1.74 15.02 -11.41
C LEU A 131 2.08 13.71 -10.71
N LEU A 132 1.09 13.05 -10.14
CA LEU A 132 1.17 11.70 -9.63
C LEU A 132 0.11 10.87 -10.34
N ARG A 133 0.53 9.85 -11.07
CA ARG A 133 -0.36 8.94 -11.78
C ARG A 133 -0.14 7.52 -11.30
N MET A 134 -1.23 6.87 -10.91
CA MET A 134 -1.23 5.48 -10.50
C MET A 134 -2.04 4.65 -11.50
N SER A 135 -1.54 3.48 -11.85
CA SER A 135 -2.23 2.52 -12.70
C SER A 135 -1.89 1.11 -12.26
N SER A 136 -2.82 0.18 -12.39
CA SER A 136 -2.61 -1.21 -12.01
C SER A 136 -3.09 -2.17 -13.09
N THR A 137 -2.42 -3.31 -13.15
CA THR A 137 -2.88 -4.53 -13.82
C THR A 137 -3.22 -5.58 -12.76
N ASN A 138 -3.49 -6.82 -13.16
CA ASN A 138 -3.69 -7.92 -12.21
C ASN A 138 -2.42 -8.28 -11.43
N GLU A 139 -1.25 -7.91 -11.93
CA GLU A 139 0.05 -8.34 -11.42
C GLU A 139 0.91 -7.19 -10.91
N LYS A 140 0.74 -5.98 -11.46
CA LYS A 140 1.65 -4.86 -11.22
C LYS A 140 0.90 -3.58 -10.87
N LEU A 141 1.42 -2.83 -9.91
CA LEU A 141 1.07 -1.44 -9.64
C LEU A 141 2.19 -0.54 -10.17
N LYS A 142 1.83 0.39 -11.07
CA LYS A 142 2.75 1.40 -11.61
C LYS A 142 2.39 2.76 -11.03
N VAL A 143 3.38 3.41 -10.45
CA VAL A 143 3.27 4.78 -9.95
C VAL A 143 4.26 5.65 -10.71
N VAL A 144 3.78 6.75 -11.27
CA VAL A 144 4.59 7.73 -12.01
C VAL A 144 4.42 9.09 -11.35
N GLY A 145 5.50 9.64 -10.82
CA GLY A 145 5.55 10.97 -10.24
C GLY A 145 6.39 11.91 -11.11
N ARG A 146 5.91 13.14 -11.34
CA ARG A 146 6.67 14.20 -11.99
C ARG A 146 6.79 15.40 -11.05
N LYS A 147 8.03 15.80 -10.80
CA LYS A 147 8.37 16.97 -10.01
C LYS A 147 9.17 17.96 -10.88
N ALA A 148 8.54 19.06 -11.25
CA ALA A 148 9.18 20.14 -11.99
C ALA A 148 8.36 21.42 -11.81
N LEU A 149 9.01 22.55 -11.50
CA LEU A 149 8.39 23.86 -11.53
C LEU A 149 8.17 24.31 -12.97
N ARG A 150 7.48 25.44 -13.18
CA ARG A 150 7.12 25.93 -14.52
C ARG A 150 8.32 26.25 -15.43
N ASP A 151 9.44 26.59 -14.83
CA ASP A 151 10.71 26.93 -15.48
C ASP A 151 11.74 25.79 -15.46
N GLN A 152 11.33 24.61 -15.01
CA GLN A 152 12.17 23.41 -14.93
C GLN A 152 11.75 22.37 -15.95
N ILE A 153 12.72 21.63 -16.46
CA ILE A 153 12.50 20.49 -17.35
C ILE A 153 12.37 19.21 -16.51
N ALA A 154 11.30 18.47 -16.73
CA ALA A 154 11.16 17.12 -16.20
C ALA A 154 11.89 16.09 -17.09
N ALA A 155 11.76 14.80 -16.79
CA ALA A 155 12.32 13.73 -17.61
C ALA A 155 11.87 13.89 -19.07
N PHE A 156 12.84 13.91 -19.97
CA PHE A 156 12.65 14.09 -21.43
C PHE A 156 12.88 12.77 -22.21
N THR A 157 13.25 11.71 -21.51
CA THR A 157 13.42 10.37 -22.05
C THR A 157 12.42 9.41 -21.44
N ASP A 158 12.05 8.38 -22.19
CA ASP A 158 11.26 7.28 -21.63
C ASP A 158 12.08 6.52 -20.57
N PRO A 159 11.43 6.03 -19.50
CA PRO A 159 12.12 5.25 -18.50
C PRO A 159 12.60 3.91 -19.12
N PRO A 160 13.80 3.43 -18.73
CA PRO A 160 14.28 2.14 -19.20
C PRO A 160 13.31 1.02 -18.85
N GLN A 161 13.31 -0.06 -19.63
CA GLN A 161 12.47 -1.21 -19.35
C GLN A 161 12.86 -1.86 -18.02
N VAL A 162 11.90 -2.43 -17.33
CA VAL A 162 12.10 -3.18 -16.09
C VAL A 162 12.19 -4.64 -16.42
N ASP A 163 13.04 -5.35 -15.71
CA ASP A 163 13.01 -6.79 -15.65
C ASP A 163 11.63 -7.24 -15.10
N ASP A 164 10.94 -8.09 -15.84
CA ASP A 164 9.60 -8.56 -15.49
C ASP A 164 9.56 -9.38 -14.20
N ASP A 165 10.68 -9.96 -13.80
CA ASP A 165 10.83 -10.78 -12.58
C ASP A 165 11.07 -9.95 -11.31
N ALA A 166 11.24 -8.63 -11.42
CA ALA A 166 11.49 -7.78 -10.28
C ALA A 166 10.23 -7.57 -9.41
N ILE A 167 10.31 -7.91 -8.12
CA ILE A 167 9.23 -7.69 -7.14
C ILE A 167 8.97 -6.19 -6.95
N LEU A 168 10.03 -5.37 -6.95
CA LEU A 168 10.00 -3.92 -6.85
C LEU A 168 11.05 -3.32 -7.77
N SER A 169 10.66 -2.34 -8.56
CA SER A 169 11.59 -1.54 -9.37
C SER A 169 11.31 -0.06 -9.16
N VAL A 170 12.36 0.70 -8.86
CA VAL A 170 12.32 2.15 -8.74
C VAL A 170 13.24 2.76 -9.78
N ARG A 171 12.73 3.71 -10.57
CA ARG A 171 13.48 4.45 -11.57
C ARG A 171 13.36 5.93 -11.28
N ILE A 172 14.51 6.59 -11.14
CA ILE A 172 14.59 8.02 -10.84
C ILE A 172 15.38 8.66 -11.97
N HIS A 173 14.74 9.61 -12.66
CA HIS A 173 15.46 10.41 -13.63
C HIS A 173 16.26 11.50 -12.91
N GLU A 174 17.47 11.78 -13.37
CA GLU A 174 18.38 12.79 -12.78
C GLU A 174 17.72 14.17 -12.58
N THR A 175 16.81 14.55 -13.46
CA THR A 175 16.08 15.83 -13.34
C THR A 175 15.26 15.94 -12.07
N LEU A 176 14.83 14.82 -11.45
CA LEU A 176 14.14 14.87 -10.16
C LEU A 176 15.04 15.45 -9.08
N VAL A 177 16.29 14.98 -9.01
CA VAL A 177 17.28 15.43 -8.02
C VAL A 177 17.68 16.87 -8.31
N ASN A 178 17.92 17.18 -9.59
CA ASN A 178 18.30 18.51 -10.04
C ASN A 178 17.22 19.54 -9.68
N ASN A 179 15.96 19.26 -10.01
CA ASN A 179 14.83 20.14 -9.70
C ASN A 179 14.56 20.26 -8.20
N ALA A 180 14.65 19.16 -7.45
CA ALA A 180 14.47 19.16 -6.01
C ALA A 180 15.57 19.98 -5.32
N SER A 181 16.81 19.89 -5.78
CA SER A 181 17.94 20.67 -5.24
C SER A 181 17.72 22.17 -5.42
N GLU A 182 17.21 22.61 -6.59
CA GLU A 182 16.85 24.02 -6.78
C GLU A 182 15.79 24.50 -5.80
N THR A 183 14.75 23.69 -5.57
CA THR A 183 13.65 24.05 -4.66
C THR A 183 14.13 24.18 -3.20
N THR A 184 15.10 23.35 -2.80
CA THR A 184 15.48 23.20 -1.39
C THR A 184 16.78 23.93 -1.02
N LEU A 185 17.73 24.04 -1.93
CA LEU A 185 19.09 24.51 -1.65
C LEU A 185 19.45 25.86 -2.29
N ALA A 186 18.71 26.28 -3.36
CA ALA A 186 19.08 27.48 -4.11
C ALA A 186 19.27 28.71 -3.22
N GLY A 187 20.47 29.28 -3.23
CA GLY A 187 20.86 30.47 -2.46
C GLY A 187 20.94 30.27 -0.95
N ARG A 188 20.72 29.06 -0.42
CA ARG A 188 20.83 28.79 1.03
C ARG A 188 22.27 28.52 1.44
N THR A 189 22.58 28.88 2.66
CA THR A 189 23.83 28.48 3.32
C THR A 189 23.55 27.26 4.18
N ILE A 190 24.31 26.20 3.94
CA ILE A 190 24.29 24.97 4.73
C ILE A 190 25.63 24.90 5.47
N THR A 191 25.57 24.71 6.78
CA THR A 191 26.72 24.53 7.66
C THR A 191 26.95 23.05 7.96
N GLN A 192 28.15 22.72 8.37
CA GLN A 192 28.49 21.39 8.84
C GLN A 192 27.59 20.93 9.98
N GLU A 193 27.36 21.77 11.00
CA GLU A 193 26.48 21.49 12.13
C GLU A 193 25.07 21.13 11.68
N PHE A 194 24.48 21.86 10.73
CA PHE A 194 23.16 21.55 10.18
C PHE A 194 23.13 20.16 9.52
N VAL A 195 24.19 19.80 8.79
CA VAL A 195 24.25 18.47 8.13
C VAL A 195 24.34 17.36 9.17
N GLU A 196 25.18 17.53 10.18
CA GLU A 196 25.36 16.57 11.28
C GLU A 196 24.05 16.37 12.06
N GLU A 197 23.35 17.46 12.41
CA GLU A 197 22.06 17.41 13.07
C GLU A 197 21.02 16.65 12.26
N GLN A 198 20.90 16.96 10.96
CA GLN A 198 19.93 16.30 10.08
C GLN A 198 20.22 14.82 9.83
N LEU A 199 21.49 14.44 9.78
CA LEU A 199 21.90 13.05 9.64
C LEU A 199 21.65 12.27 10.93
N THR A 200 22.02 12.83 12.08
CA THR A 200 21.79 12.22 13.40
C THR A 200 20.29 12.00 13.66
N GLU A 201 19.46 13.01 13.35
CA GLU A 201 18.00 12.91 13.52
C GLU A 201 17.37 11.79 12.68
N ARG A 202 17.93 11.49 11.50
CA ARG A 202 17.36 10.51 10.55
C ARG A 202 17.98 9.12 10.65
N ALA A 203 19.27 9.03 10.90
CA ALA A 203 20.03 7.78 10.92
C ALA A 203 20.30 7.25 12.33
N GLY A 204 20.03 8.06 13.36
CA GLY A 204 20.30 7.73 14.76
C GLY A 204 21.76 7.92 15.15
N GLU A 205 22.70 7.56 14.28
CA GLU A 205 24.15 7.75 14.48
C GLU A 205 24.81 8.26 13.19
N LEU A 206 25.76 9.15 13.30
CA LEU A 206 26.59 9.58 12.17
C LEU A 206 27.54 8.45 11.76
N PRO A 207 27.62 8.11 10.46
CA PRO A 207 28.68 7.23 9.97
C PRO A 207 30.06 7.81 10.30
N ASP A 208 31.03 6.97 10.68
CA ASP A 208 32.37 7.39 11.02
C ASP A 208 33.04 8.24 9.93
N SER A 209 32.70 8.00 8.67
CA SER A 209 33.18 8.75 7.51
C SER A 209 32.65 10.20 7.41
N LEU A 210 31.59 10.52 8.18
CA LEU A 210 30.92 11.82 8.21
C LEU A 210 31.03 12.50 9.59
N THR A 211 31.63 11.81 10.55
CA THR A 211 31.99 12.44 11.83
C THR A 211 33.06 13.49 11.60
N SER A 212 32.83 14.69 12.12
CA SER A 212 33.79 15.78 12.02
C SER A 212 35.05 15.44 12.77
N ASP A 213 36.19 15.61 12.12
CA ASP A 213 37.48 15.60 12.77
C ASP A 213 37.57 16.85 13.64
N PRO A 214 37.78 16.73 14.97
CA PRO A 214 37.87 17.88 15.87
C PRO A 214 38.99 18.88 15.49
N ASP A 215 39.99 18.41 14.74
CA ASP A 215 41.11 19.23 14.29
C ASP A 215 40.81 19.97 12.97
N GLN A 216 39.69 19.70 12.31
CA GLN A 216 39.27 20.39 11.09
C GLN A 216 38.35 21.57 11.40
N PRO A 217 38.62 22.75 10.82
CA PRO A 217 37.76 23.91 11.02
C PRO A 217 36.35 23.68 10.38
N PRO A 218 35.30 24.18 11.04
CA PRO A 218 33.93 24.00 10.54
C PRO A 218 33.77 24.64 9.16
N TRP A 219 32.99 24.00 8.32
CA TRP A 219 32.77 24.46 6.96
C TRP A 219 31.31 24.91 6.72
N SER A 220 31.13 25.76 5.72
CA SER A 220 29.81 26.06 5.17
C SER A 220 29.84 26.21 3.64
N ILE A 221 28.69 25.98 3.02
CA ILE A 221 28.48 26.18 1.59
C ILE A 221 27.24 27.06 1.41
N THR A 222 27.43 28.21 0.76
CA THR A 222 26.32 28.99 0.22
C THR A 222 26.08 28.53 -1.21
N PHE A 223 24.98 27.85 -1.45
CA PHE A 223 24.66 27.27 -2.76
C PHE A 223 24.37 28.32 -3.82
N ALA A 224 24.65 27.99 -5.07
CA ALA A 224 24.24 28.79 -6.21
C ALA A 224 22.72 28.84 -6.33
N LYS A 225 22.20 29.94 -6.92
CA LYS A 225 20.74 30.12 -7.10
C LYS A 225 20.14 29.22 -8.19
N LYS A 226 20.97 28.74 -9.12
CA LYS A 226 20.54 27.82 -10.19
C LYS A 226 21.38 26.58 -10.16
N LYS A 227 20.74 25.43 -10.31
CA LYS A 227 21.38 24.09 -10.30
C LYS A 227 22.39 23.90 -9.17
N PRO A 228 22.02 24.16 -7.91
CA PRO A 228 22.95 24.10 -6.77
C PRO A 228 23.57 22.70 -6.62
N VAL A 229 22.83 21.64 -6.93
CA VAL A 229 23.33 20.29 -7.07
C VAL A 229 22.83 19.73 -8.39
N GLU A 230 23.71 19.17 -9.17
CA GLU A 230 23.41 18.52 -10.44
C GLU A 230 23.96 17.10 -10.46
N ILE A 231 23.10 16.16 -10.79
CA ILE A 231 23.48 14.78 -11.10
C ILE A 231 23.34 14.61 -12.61
N ASN A 232 24.35 13.97 -13.20
CA ASN A 232 24.31 13.52 -14.58
C ASN A 232 24.67 12.04 -14.59
N ALA A 233 23.69 11.20 -14.96
CA ALA A 233 23.83 9.74 -14.97
C ALA A 233 24.00 9.24 -16.40
N ASN A 234 25.02 8.39 -16.63
CA ASN A 234 25.27 7.79 -17.91
C ASN A 234 25.95 6.42 -17.75
N ASP A 235 25.39 5.40 -18.39
CA ASP A 235 25.93 4.04 -18.57
C ASP A 235 26.63 3.47 -17.30
N GLY A 236 25.87 3.38 -16.19
CA GLY A 236 26.37 2.80 -14.94
C GLY A 236 27.32 3.69 -14.14
N SER A 237 27.51 4.94 -14.57
CA SER A 237 28.25 5.95 -13.85
C SER A 237 27.39 7.18 -13.58
N PHE A 238 27.72 7.96 -12.57
CA PHE A 238 27.13 9.28 -12.38
C PHE A 238 28.14 10.31 -11.94
N LYS A 239 27.94 11.54 -12.39
CA LYS A 239 28.72 12.71 -11.98
C LYS A 239 27.83 13.57 -11.08
N LEU A 240 28.28 13.80 -9.85
CA LEU A 240 27.68 14.76 -8.92
C LEU A 240 28.45 16.08 -9.02
N THR A 241 27.74 17.19 -9.22
CA THR A 241 28.32 18.53 -9.20
C THR A 241 27.62 19.39 -8.15
N ILE A 242 28.37 19.96 -7.23
CA ILE A 242 27.88 20.90 -6.22
C ILE A 242 28.37 22.30 -6.64
N ARG A 243 27.43 23.25 -6.84
CA ARG A 243 27.73 24.64 -7.18
C ARG A 243 27.47 25.54 -5.99
N GLY A 244 28.54 26.14 -5.49
CA GLY A 244 28.46 27.13 -4.42
C GLY A 244 28.82 28.51 -4.92
N SER A 245 28.09 29.51 -4.42
CA SER A 245 28.45 30.94 -4.61
C SER A 245 29.52 31.40 -3.58
N ARG A 246 29.62 30.68 -2.48
CA ARG A 246 30.65 30.91 -1.43
C ARG A 246 30.87 29.62 -0.65
N TYR A 247 32.12 29.38 -0.25
CA TYR A 247 32.54 28.34 0.66
C TYR A 247 33.34 28.92 1.81
N THR A 248 33.21 28.34 3.01
CA THR A 248 34.04 28.71 4.15
C THR A 248 34.62 27.49 4.82
N SER A 249 35.80 27.65 5.43
CA SER A 249 36.43 26.66 6.31
C SER A 249 37.17 27.43 7.40
N GLY A 250 36.60 27.45 8.62
CA GLY A 250 37.01 28.36 9.70
C GLY A 250 36.95 29.83 9.24
N ASP A 251 38.00 30.55 9.43
CA ASP A 251 38.13 31.98 9.05
C ASP A 251 38.38 32.18 7.54
N ARG A 252 38.61 31.12 6.78
CA ARG A 252 38.88 31.22 5.34
C ARG A 252 37.59 31.23 4.53
N SER A 253 37.56 32.17 3.59
CA SER A 253 36.43 32.25 2.63
C SER A 253 36.95 32.04 1.21
N PHE A 254 36.23 31.22 0.44
CA PHE A 254 36.56 30.90 -0.94
C PHE A 254 35.45 31.40 -1.86
N PRO A 255 35.78 31.88 -3.08
CA PRO A 255 34.82 32.39 -4.05
C PRO A 255 33.92 31.28 -4.59
N ALA A 256 33.03 31.67 -5.50
CA ALA A 256 32.20 30.73 -6.23
C ALA A 256 33.03 29.68 -6.98
N MET A 257 32.65 28.41 -6.81
CA MET A 257 33.29 27.28 -7.52
C MET A 257 32.33 26.12 -7.67
N ASP A 258 32.65 25.21 -8.59
CA ASP A 258 31.94 23.95 -8.82
C ASP A 258 32.85 22.81 -8.34
N ILE A 259 32.30 21.95 -7.45
CA ILE A 259 32.96 20.73 -6.99
C ILE A 259 32.29 19.56 -7.68
N SER A 260 33.05 18.74 -8.42
CA SER A 260 32.50 17.59 -9.11
C SER A 260 33.19 16.30 -8.71
N VAL A 261 32.42 15.25 -8.51
CA VAL A 261 32.90 13.89 -8.25
C VAL A 261 32.21 12.93 -9.21
N ALA A 262 32.98 12.04 -9.80
CA ALA A 262 32.46 10.98 -10.67
C ALA A 262 32.55 9.63 -9.95
N TYR A 263 31.45 8.88 -10.03
CA TYR A 263 31.32 7.54 -9.48
C TYR A 263 31.05 6.54 -10.60
N LYS A 264 31.65 5.37 -10.51
CA LYS A 264 31.44 4.24 -11.39
C LYS A 264 30.83 3.06 -10.66
#